data_4ae0100ce12944d5104ad2d75eb70268
#
_entry.id   4ae0100ce12944d5104ad2d75eb70268
#
_cell.length_a   1.000
_cell.length_b   1.000
_cell.length_c   1.000
_cell.angle_alpha   90.00
_cell.angle_beta   90.00
_cell.angle_gamma   90.00
#
_symmetry.space_group_name_H-M   'P 1'
#
loop_
_entity.id
_entity.type
_entity.pdbx_description
1 polymer ?
#
loop_
_entity_poly.entity_id
_entity_poly.type
_entity_poly.pdbx_seq_one_letter_code
_entity_poly.pdbx_strand_id
1 'polypeptide(L)'
;LGTISQAIQPIINDIATNADNLQFSSVVLRNKSQYRMFYSRLSDSQFVSKGVIGTLRRNGFEWSETLGISAPAITSGFTSVGVEKAYHGDKDGKIYNHNTGNSFNGTNIEAEYQSPDYDYGDLGTRKTLDYVKLAFTPEGDCQPSLRVRFDYDSLNTPQPADIVLDEIPKPAIFGAGIFGTSKLGATEQPLVQQNLTGSGHSNFFKVFSNDTN
;
A
#
# COMPACT_ATOMS: atom_id res chain seq x y z
N LEU A 1 23.04 10.58 -13.86
CA LEU A 1 22.65 9.75 -12.70
C LEU A 1 21.43 10.42 -12.09
N GLY A 2 20.25 9.84 -12.29
CA GLY A 2 19.03 10.32 -11.66
C GLY A 2 19.03 10.04 -10.16
N THR A 3 18.37 10.89 -9.37
CA THR A 3 18.21 10.70 -7.93
C THR A 3 17.14 9.65 -7.69
N ILE A 4 17.49 8.47 -7.20
CA ILE A 4 16.54 7.38 -6.94
C ILE A 4 15.53 7.69 -5.84
N SER A 5 15.80 8.69 -5.00
CA SER A 5 14.95 9.10 -3.87
C SER A 5 14.02 10.28 -4.19
N GLN A 6 13.94 10.74 -5.43
CA GLN A 6 13.15 11.93 -5.78
C GLN A 6 11.66 11.79 -5.39
N ALA A 7 11.09 10.61 -5.56
CA ALA A 7 9.68 10.35 -5.21
C ALA A 7 9.38 10.46 -3.70
N ILE A 8 10.39 10.22 -2.84
CA ILE A 8 10.27 10.31 -1.37
C ILE A 8 11.02 11.52 -0.79
N GLN A 9 11.37 12.49 -1.61
CA GLN A 9 12.15 13.65 -1.17
C GLN A 9 11.51 14.40 0.01
N PRO A 10 10.19 14.59 0.10
CA PRO A 10 9.56 15.20 1.27
C PRO A 10 9.83 14.43 2.56
N ILE A 11 9.79 13.09 2.51
CA ILE A 11 10.11 12.22 3.65
C ILE A 11 11.58 12.35 4.05
N ILE A 12 12.47 12.34 3.06
CA ILE A 12 13.92 12.52 3.32
C ILE A 12 14.21 13.86 3.95
N ASN A 13 13.56 14.93 3.51
CA ASN A 13 13.72 16.25 4.08
C ASN A 13 13.21 16.33 5.54
N ASP A 14 12.06 15.71 5.84
CA ASP A 14 11.54 15.61 7.22
C ASP A 14 12.52 14.84 8.12
N ILE A 15 13.05 13.71 7.63
CA ILE A 15 14.08 12.93 8.33
C ILE A 15 15.32 13.77 8.59
N ALA A 16 15.83 14.48 7.59
CA ALA A 16 17.04 15.30 7.71
C ALA A 16 16.87 16.44 8.73
N THR A 17 15.67 17.05 8.78
CA THR A 17 15.35 18.12 9.73
C THR A 17 15.28 17.64 11.17
N ASN A 18 14.90 16.37 11.40
CA ASN A 18 14.64 15.80 12.72
C ASN A 18 15.65 14.70 13.11
N ALA A 19 16.78 14.57 12.41
CA ALA A 19 17.70 13.43 12.50
C ALA A 19 18.18 13.11 13.92
N ASP A 20 18.44 14.13 14.74
CA ASP A 20 18.97 13.97 16.11
C ASP A 20 18.00 13.25 17.07
N ASN A 21 16.72 13.19 16.72
CA ASN A 21 15.66 12.59 17.53
C ASN A 21 15.08 11.30 16.91
N LEU A 22 15.72 10.76 15.87
CA LEU A 22 15.22 9.59 15.16
C LEU A 22 16.10 8.37 15.41
N GLN A 23 15.45 7.25 15.63
CA GLN A 23 16.05 5.92 15.57
C GLN A 23 15.73 5.28 14.23
N PHE A 24 16.75 4.71 13.59
CA PHE A 24 16.63 4.08 12.28
C PHE A 24 16.91 2.58 12.36
N SER A 25 16.16 1.85 11.58
CA SER A 25 16.47 0.45 11.28
C SER A 25 16.18 0.16 9.81
N SER A 26 16.96 -0.70 9.20
CA SER A 26 16.75 -1.04 7.79
C SER A 26 17.11 -2.48 7.47
N VAL A 27 16.51 -2.98 6.40
CA VAL A 27 16.74 -4.35 5.93
C VAL A 27 16.63 -4.42 4.41
N VAL A 28 17.39 -5.32 3.82
CA VAL A 28 17.28 -5.71 2.41
C VAL A 28 16.64 -7.09 2.35
N LEU A 29 15.53 -7.19 1.60
CA LEU A 29 14.86 -8.44 1.27
C LEU A 29 15.20 -8.81 -0.18
N ARG A 30 16.11 -9.76 -0.34
CA ARG A 30 16.65 -10.13 -1.66
C ARG A 30 15.61 -10.82 -2.54
N ASN A 31 14.81 -11.73 -1.94
CA ASN A 31 13.76 -12.46 -2.63
C ASN A 31 12.65 -11.55 -3.18
N LYS A 32 12.47 -10.36 -2.60
CA LYS A 32 11.49 -9.35 -3.04
C LYS A 32 12.14 -8.18 -3.79
N SER A 33 13.47 -8.13 -3.89
CA SER A 33 14.22 -6.99 -4.42
C SER A 33 13.82 -5.68 -3.74
N GLN A 34 13.67 -5.72 -2.41
CA GLN A 34 13.21 -4.61 -1.61
C GLN A 34 14.25 -4.15 -0.60
N TYR A 35 14.36 -2.82 -0.47
CA TYR A 35 14.96 -2.15 0.67
C TYR A 35 13.84 -1.57 1.52
N ARG A 36 13.87 -1.82 2.82
CA ARG A 36 12.92 -1.26 3.79
C ARG A 36 13.68 -0.51 4.86
N MET A 37 13.27 0.70 5.13
CA MET A 37 13.81 1.55 6.19
C MET A 37 12.66 2.00 7.09
N PHE A 38 12.85 1.86 8.39
CA PHE A 38 11.93 2.31 9.42
C PHE A 38 12.60 3.37 10.26
N TYR A 39 11.84 4.37 10.67
CA TYR A 39 12.31 5.43 11.54
C TYR A 39 11.25 5.76 12.58
N SER A 40 11.69 6.01 13.81
CA SER A 40 10.85 6.27 14.98
C SER A 40 11.37 7.48 15.72
N ARG A 41 10.50 8.35 16.23
CA ARG A 41 10.90 9.44 17.11
C ARG A 41 11.15 8.91 18.53
N LEU A 42 12.28 9.32 19.10
CA LEU A 42 12.66 8.95 20.46
C LEU A 42 11.92 9.74 21.54
N SER A 43 11.28 10.86 21.21
CA SER A 43 10.73 11.83 22.18
C SER A 43 9.27 11.61 22.55
N ASP A 44 8.53 10.77 21.84
CA ASP A 44 7.12 10.54 22.11
C ASP A 44 6.93 9.20 22.83
N SER A 45 6.18 9.24 23.93
CA SER A 45 5.68 8.06 24.63
C SER A 45 4.84 7.12 23.73
N GLN A 46 4.50 7.57 22.56
CA GLN A 46 3.96 6.78 21.45
C GLN A 46 5.00 6.70 20.34
N PHE A 47 5.66 5.55 20.23
CA PHE A 47 6.50 5.23 19.08
C PHE A 47 5.64 5.14 17.81
N VAL A 48 5.45 6.26 17.15
CA VAL A 48 4.88 6.25 15.79
C VAL A 48 6.04 5.93 14.84
N SER A 49 6.17 4.66 14.50
CA SER A 49 7.12 4.27 13.46
C SER A 49 6.51 4.53 12.11
N LYS A 50 7.29 5.17 11.27
CA LYS A 50 7.05 5.28 9.83
C LYS A 50 8.10 4.48 9.11
N GLY A 51 7.81 4.08 7.89
CA GLY A 51 8.77 3.38 7.07
C GLY A 51 8.61 3.70 5.60
N VAL A 52 9.67 3.46 4.86
CA VAL A 52 9.67 3.52 3.40
C VAL A 52 10.16 2.20 2.85
N ILE A 53 9.50 1.76 1.79
CA ILE A 53 9.85 0.55 1.06
C ILE A 53 10.23 0.96 -0.36
N GLY A 54 11.47 0.69 -0.73
CA GLY A 54 11.95 0.83 -2.10
C GLY A 54 11.98 -0.54 -2.77
N THR A 55 11.20 -0.75 -3.81
CA THR A 55 11.21 -1.97 -4.61
C THR A 55 11.98 -1.73 -5.89
N LEU A 56 13.03 -2.52 -6.12
CA LEU A 56 13.81 -2.45 -7.36
C LEU A 56 13.02 -3.07 -8.50
N ARG A 57 12.75 -2.28 -9.52
CA ARG A 57 12.10 -2.67 -10.76
C ARG A 57 13.03 -2.48 -11.95
N ARG A 58 12.59 -2.93 -13.12
CA ARG A 58 13.38 -2.81 -14.38
C ARG A 58 13.77 -1.35 -14.69
N ASN A 59 12.91 -0.40 -14.35
CA ASN A 59 13.09 1.03 -14.67
C ASN A 59 13.55 1.89 -13.48
N GLY A 60 13.96 1.27 -12.36
CA GLY A 60 14.43 1.98 -11.17
C GLY A 60 13.76 1.52 -9.88
N PHE A 61 13.71 2.40 -8.90
CA PHE A 61 13.05 2.14 -7.62
C PHE A 61 11.62 2.70 -7.62
N GLU A 62 10.67 1.85 -7.24
CA GLU A 62 9.33 2.26 -6.84
C GLU A 62 9.30 2.40 -5.32
N TRP A 63 8.79 3.53 -4.84
CA TRP A 63 8.75 3.82 -3.42
C TRP A 63 7.31 3.81 -2.91
N SER A 64 7.14 3.26 -1.71
CA SER A 64 5.89 3.33 -0.93
C SER A 64 6.21 3.68 0.51
N GLU A 65 5.28 4.36 1.16
CA GLU A 65 5.30 4.57 2.61
C GLU A 65 4.60 3.42 3.31
N THR A 66 5.07 3.03 4.48
CA THR A 66 4.38 2.07 5.35
C THR A 66 4.15 2.68 6.71
N LEU A 67 2.93 2.51 7.20
CA LEU A 67 2.45 3.01 8.49
C LEU A 67 1.98 1.82 9.34
N GLY A 68 1.93 2.03 10.66
CA GLY A 68 1.39 1.04 11.60
C GLY A 68 2.37 -0.06 12.02
N ILE A 69 3.61 -0.08 11.50
CA ILE A 69 4.64 -1.04 11.92
C ILE A 69 5.66 -0.31 12.79
N SER A 70 5.79 -0.73 14.05
CA SER A 70 6.87 -0.28 14.93
C SER A 70 8.04 -1.25 14.82
N ALA A 71 9.11 -0.83 14.16
CA ALA A 71 10.29 -1.65 13.89
C ALA A 71 11.59 -0.93 14.27
N PRO A 72 11.83 -0.66 15.57
CA PRO A 72 13.08 -0.06 16.04
C PRO A 72 14.31 -0.91 15.73
N ALA A 73 14.14 -2.21 15.57
CA ALA A 73 15.18 -3.12 15.13
C ALA A 73 14.62 -4.13 14.13
N ILE A 74 15.26 -4.27 12.97
CA ILE A 74 14.85 -5.22 11.94
C ILE A 74 16.06 -5.96 11.38
N THR A 75 15.87 -7.23 11.03
CA THR A 75 16.90 -8.05 10.39
C THR A 75 16.27 -9.03 9.40
N SER A 76 17.08 -9.54 8.48
CA SER A 76 16.69 -10.66 7.61
C SER A 76 17.76 -11.75 7.65
N GLY A 77 17.33 -12.98 7.38
CA GLY A 77 18.21 -14.13 7.29
C GLY A 77 17.57 -15.25 6.49
N PHE A 78 18.35 -16.26 6.16
CA PHE A 78 17.89 -17.44 5.44
C PHE A 78 17.70 -18.61 6.40
N THR A 79 16.60 -19.33 6.22
CA THR A 79 16.39 -20.61 6.87
C THR A 79 17.35 -21.67 6.31
N SER A 80 17.45 -22.82 6.98
CA SER A 80 18.26 -23.95 6.50
C SER A 80 17.85 -24.48 5.12
N VAL A 81 16.61 -24.19 4.70
CA VAL A 81 16.09 -24.55 3.38
C VAL A 81 16.15 -23.39 2.36
N GLY A 82 16.90 -22.32 2.67
CA GLY A 82 17.14 -21.21 1.76
C GLY A 82 15.99 -20.20 1.61
N VAL A 83 14.99 -20.26 2.48
CA VAL A 83 13.88 -19.29 2.48
C VAL A 83 14.28 -18.06 3.30
N GLU A 84 14.23 -16.88 2.67
CA GLU A 84 14.50 -15.62 3.36
C GLU A 84 13.34 -15.24 4.27
N LYS A 85 13.66 -14.89 5.50
CA LYS A 85 12.73 -14.39 6.53
C LYS A 85 13.23 -13.06 7.06
N ALA A 86 12.31 -12.16 7.35
CA ALA A 86 12.61 -10.91 8.03
C ALA A 86 11.83 -10.82 9.34
N TYR A 87 12.52 -10.37 10.39
CA TYR A 87 11.96 -10.21 11.72
C TYR A 87 12.22 -8.79 12.21
N HIS A 88 11.26 -8.24 12.93
CA HIS A 88 11.48 -6.99 13.66
C HIS A 88 11.09 -7.15 15.13
N GLY A 89 11.81 -6.46 15.99
CA GLY A 89 11.45 -6.27 17.39
C GLY A 89 10.58 -5.03 17.51
N ASP A 90 9.59 -5.08 18.39
CA ASP A 90 8.74 -3.96 18.75
C ASP A 90 9.21 -3.36 20.10
N LYS A 91 8.74 -2.14 20.39
CA LYS A 91 8.93 -1.47 21.68
C LYS A 91 8.39 -2.27 22.89
N ASP A 92 7.40 -3.12 22.66
CA ASP A 92 6.77 -3.96 23.69
C ASP A 92 7.53 -5.29 23.94
N GLY A 93 8.72 -5.46 23.35
CA GLY A 93 9.55 -6.66 23.52
C GLY A 93 9.06 -7.87 22.72
N LYS A 94 8.13 -7.70 21.80
CA LYS A 94 7.67 -8.76 20.91
C LYS A 94 8.50 -8.82 19.64
N ILE A 95 8.59 -10.01 19.05
CA ILE A 95 9.26 -10.24 17.76
C ILE A 95 8.21 -10.69 16.76
N TYR A 96 8.17 -10.00 15.64
CA TYR A 96 7.23 -10.25 14.56
C TYR A 96 7.96 -10.73 13.30
N ASN A 97 7.31 -11.65 12.59
CA ASN A 97 7.75 -12.11 11.29
C ASN A 97 7.07 -11.26 10.21
N HIS A 98 7.86 -10.59 9.36
CA HIS A 98 7.33 -9.81 8.25
C HIS A 98 6.71 -10.69 7.17
N ASN A 99 5.72 -10.12 6.46
CA ASN A 99 5.03 -10.74 5.33
C ASN A 99 4.37 -12.09 5.69
N THR A 100 3.86 -12.21 6.90
CA THR A 100 3.17 -13.40 7.38
C THR A 100 1.85 -12.97 7.99
N GLY A 101 0.74 -13.60 7.53
CA GLY A 101 -0.60 -13.19 7.94
C GLY A 101 -1.11 -11.94 7.20
N ASN A 102 -2.30 -11.53 7.56
CA ASN A 102 -3.09 -10.46 6.92
C ASN A 102 -3.46 -9.32 7.89
N SER A 103 -2.80 -9.23 9.03
CA SER A 103 -3.04 -8.17 10.02
C SER A 103 -1.73 -7.76 10.70
N PHE A 104 -1.69 -6.56 11.25
CA PHE A 104 -0.62 -6.12 12.14
C PHE A 104 -0.98 -6.51 13.59
N ASN A 105 -0.67 -7.76 13.98
CA ASN A 105 -0.98 -8.30 15.29
C ASN A 105 -2.48 -8.19 15.65
N GLY A 106 -3.35 -8.52 14.70
CA GLY A 106 -4.82 -8.41 14.84
C GLY A 106 -5.41 -7.04 14.52
N THR A 107 -4.58 -6.05 14.20
CA THR A 107 -5.02 -4.74 13.71
C THR A 107 -5.10 -4.75 12.20
N ASN A 108 -6.13 -4.11 11.65
CA ASN A 108 -6.32 -3.98 10.21
C ASN A 108 -5.10 -3.35 9.54
N ILE A 109 -4.79 -3.81 8.35
CA ILE A 109 -3.80 -3.18 7.47
C ILE A 109 -4.53 -2.19 6.57
N GLU A 110 -4.30 -0.92 6.79
CA GLU A 110 -4.77 0.12 5.87
C GLU A 110 -3.90 0.08 4.61
N ALA A 111 -4.53 -0.14 3.47
CA ALA A 111 -3.90 -0.11 2.16
C ALA A 111 -4.52 1.00 1.32
N GLU A 112 -3.67 1.79 0.69
CA GLU A 112 -4.08 2.92 -0.12
C GLU A 112 -3.21 3.04 -1.36
N TYR A 113 -3.85 3.25 -2.50
CA TYR A 113 -3.20 3.63 -3.74
C TYR A 113 -3.91 4.83 -4.34
N GLN A 114 -3.18 5.89 -4.63
CA GLN A 114 -3.68 7.06 -5.33
C GLN A 114 -2.90 7.28 -6.62
N SER A 115 -3.61 7.44 -7.73
CA SER A 115 -3.01 7.83 -9.00
C SER A 115 -2.64 9.32 -9.00
N PRO A 116 -1.75 9.75 -9.90
CA PRO A 116 -1.64 11.17 -10.22
C PRO A 116 -2.95 11.70 -10.82
N ASP A 117 -3.07 13.03 -10.86
CA ASP A 117 -4.14 13.67 -11.62
C ASP A 117 -3.91 13.51 -13.12
N TYR A 118 -4.92 12.98 -13.81
CA TYR A 118 -4.92 12.81 -15.25
C TYR A 118 -5.68 13.96 -15.91
N ASP A 119 -5.01 14.70 -16.76
CA ASP A 119 -5.60 15.76 -17.60
C ASP A 119 -5.90 15.31 -19.03
N TYR A 120 -5.44 14.10 -19.37
CA TYR A 120 -5.58 13.50 -20.72
C TYR A 120 -5.00 14.38 -21.84
N GLY A 121 -4.00 15.21 -21.48
CA GLY A 121 -3.30 16.10 -22.40
C GLY A 121 -4.03 17.39 -22.74
N ASP A 122 -5.20 17.67 -22.15
CA ASP A 122 -5.96 18.91 -22.37
C ASP A 122 -6.75 19.32 -21.13
N LEU A 123 -6.23 20.31 -20.40
CA LEU A 123 -6.92 20.93 -19.26
C LEU A 123 -8.06 21.87 -19.67
N GLY A 124 -8.15 22.25 -20.94
CA GLY A 124 -9.20 23.15 -21.42
C GLY A 124 -10.56 22.46 -21.64
N THR A 125 -10.54 21.16 -21.88
CA THR A 125 -11.75 20.38 -22.14
C THR A 125 -12.21 19.64 -20.90
N ARG A 126 -13.50 19.77 -20.58
CA ARG A 126 -14.14 19.01 -19.49
C ARG A 126 -14.42 17.57 -19.94
N LYS A 127 -14.05 16.60 -19.10
CA LYS A 127 -14.20 15.17 -19.37
C LYS A 127 -15.24 14.57 -18.44
N THR A 128 -16.04 13.66 -18.97
CA THR A 128 -16.95 12.81 -18.21
C THR A 128 -16.39 11.39 -18.24
N LEU A 129 -16.38 10.74 -17.09
CA LEU A 129 -15.94 9.35 -16.96
C LEU A 129 -17.19 8.47 -16.88
N ASP A 130 -17.27 7.46 -17.73
CA ASP A 130 -18.41 6.54 -17.74
C ASP A 130 -18.18 5.35 -16.81
N TYR A 131 -16.97 4.78 -16.83
CA TYR A 131 -16.59 3.66 -15.97
C TYR A 131 -15.09 3.56 -15.78
N VAL A 132 -14.69 2.80 -14.78
CA VAL A 132 -13.31 2.35 -14.56
C VAL A 132 -13.29 0.82 -14.49
N LYS A 133 -12.20 0.23 -14.97
CA LYS A 133 -11.90 -1.19 -14.78
C LYS A 133 -10.67 -1.33 -13.91
N LEU A 134 -10.81 -2.08 -12.83
CA LEU A 134 -9.76 -2.34 -11.86
C LEU A 134 -9.44 -3.84 -11.86
N ALA A 135 -8.18 -4.18 -12.03
CA ALA A 135 -7.69 -5.54 -11.90
C ALA A 135 -7.01 -5.70 -10.54
N PHE A 136 -7.41 -6.71 -9.79
CA PHE A 136 -6.87 -7.01 -8.46
C PHE A 136 -6.12 -8.34 -8.47
N THR A 137 -5.18 -8.48 -7.54
CA THR A 137 -4.58 -9.77 -7.20
C THR A 137 -4.81 -9.96 -5.69
N PRO A 138 -5.94 -10.62 -5.29
CA PRO A 138 -6.30 -10.73 -3.89
C PRO A 138 -5.37 -11.72 -3.17
N GLU A 139 -4.79 -11.30 -2.05
CA GLU A 139 -4.04 -12.18 -1.13
C GLU A 139 -4.94 -12.74 -0.02
N GLY A 140 -6.09 -12.13 0.21
CA GLY A 140 -7.18 -12.54 1.09
C GLY A 140 -8.51 -12.07 0.53
N ASP A 141 -9.62 -12.35 1.21
CA ASP A 141 -10.91 -11.73 0.90
C ASP A 141 -10.80 -10.24 1.25
N CYS A 142 -11.19 -9.36 0.32
CA CYS A 142 -11.13 -7.92 0.55
C CYS A 142 -12.32 -7.20 -0.07
N GLN A 143 -12.71 -6.08 0.54
CA GLN A 143 -13.73 -5.18 0.02
C GLN A 143 -13.17 -3.76 -0.12
N PRO A 144 -12.48 -3.48 -1.23
CA PRO A 144 -11.89 -2.16 -1.45
C PRO A 144 -12.95 -1.10 -1.74
N SER A 145 -12.59 0.15 -1.45
CA SER A 145 -13.36 1.32 -1.84
C SER A 145 -12.64 2.11 -2.93
N LEU A 146 -13.43 2.69 -3.82
CA LEU A 146 -12.95 3.53 -4.90
C LEU A 146 -13.40 4.98 -4.65
N ARG A 147 -12.45 5.89 -4.69
CA ARG A 147 -12.69 7.34 -4.69
C ARG A 147 -12.24 7.93 -6.02
N VAL A 148 -13.10 8.71 -6.63
CA VAL A 148 -12.77 9.52 -7.81
C VAL A 148 -12.90 10.98 -7.43
N ARG A 149 -11.92 11.79 -7.79
CA ARG A 149 -11.97 13.23 -7.56
C ARG A 149 -11.60 13.96 -8.84
N PHE A 150 -12.27 15.08 -9.04
CA PHE A 150 -12.11 15.95 -10.20
C PHE A 150 -11.43 17.27 -9.80
N ASP A 151 -10.71 17.85 -10.75
CA ASP A 151 -10.11 19.17 -10.66
C ASP A 151 -9.23 19.34 -9.40
N TYR A 152 -8.33 18.35 -9.15
CA TYR A 152 -7.42 18.33 -7.99
C TYR A 152 -8.17 18.34 -6.64
N ASP A 153 -9.31 17.64 -6.57
CA ASP A 153 -10.20 17.61 -5.40
C ASP A 153 -10.73 19.02 -5.01
N SER A 154 -11.00 19.84 -6.00
CA SER A 154 -11.48 21.22 -5.79
C SER A 154 -12.84 21.23 -5.11
N LEU A 155 -12.98 22.07 -4.08
CA LEU A 155 -14.26 22.30 -3.40
C LEU A 155 -15.30 22.99 -4.29
N ASN A 156 -14.88 23.60 -5.40
CA ASN A 156 -15.75 24.27 -6.35
C ASN A 156 -16.32 23.34 -7.43
N THR A 157 -15.82 22.11 -7.50
CA THR A 157 -16.30 21.08 -8.41
C THR A 157 -17.08 20.03 -7.63
N PRO A 158 -18.33 19.70 -8.00
CA PRO A 158 -19.07 18.62 -7.36
C PRO A 158 -18.31 17.31 -7.43
N GLN A 159 -18.02 16.73 -6.27
CA GLN A 159 -17.27 15.48 -6.16
C GLN A 159 -18.22 14.30 -5.98
N PRO A 160 -18.03 13.18 -6.70
CA PRO A 160 -18.82 11.97 -6.46
C PRO A 160 -18.54 11.39 -5.07
N ALA A 161 -19.53 10.66 -4.54
CA ALA A 161 -19.35 9.90 -3.30
C ALA A 161 -18.37 8.74 -3.53
N ASP A 162 -17.73 8.30 -2.45
CA ASP A 162 -16.91 7.10 -2.47
C ASP A 162 -17.78 5.87 -2.78
N ILE A 163 -17.24 4.93 -3.51
CA ILE A 163 -17.95 3.74 -3.98
C ILE A 163 -17.31 2.53 -3.29
N VAL A 164 -18.11 1.80 -2.52
CA VAL A 164 -17.67 0.49 -1.99
C VAL A 164 -17.83 -0.52 -3.12
N LEU A 165 -16.74 -1.20 -3.47
CA LEU A 165 -16.75 -2.23 -4.49
C LEU A 165 -17.30 -3.55 -3.90
N ASP A 166 -17.74 -4.44 -4.78
CA ASP A 166 -18.12 -5.77 -4.36
C ASP A 166 -16.93 -6.51 -3.72
N GLU A 167 -17.24 -7.39 -2.77
CA GLU A 167 -16.21 -8.22 -2.12
C GLU A 167 -15.45 -9.05 -3.18
N ILE A 168 -14.13 -8.95 -3.13
CA ILE A 168 -13.21 -9.65 -4.01
C ILE A 168 -12.69 -10.88 -3.25
N PRO A 169 -13.23 -12.08 -3.50
CA PRO A 169 -12.82 -13.27 -2.77
C PRO A 169 -11.47 -13.78 -3.24
N LYS A 170 -10.69 -14.31 -2.31
CA LYS A 170 -9.51 -15.09 -2.66
C LYS A 170 -9.94 -16.41 -3.33
N PRO A 171 -9.40 -16.75 -4.50
CA PRO A 171 -9.74 -18.01 -5.16
C PRO A 171 -9.28 -19.22 -4.35
N ALA A 172 -10.08 -20.26 -4.30
CA ALA A 172 -9.71 -21.52 -3.69
C ALA A 172 -8.61 -22.22 -4.52
N ILE A 173 -7.51 -22.58 -3.89
CA ILE A 173 -6.44 -23.36 -4.51
C ILE A 173 -6.81 -24.86 -4.40
N PHE A 174 -6.76 -25.59 -5.51
CA PHE A 174 -7.03 -27.03 -5.51
C PHE A 174 -6.05 -27.77 -4.58
N GLY A 175 -6.59 -28.58 -3.68
CA GLY A 175 -5.79 -29.28 -2.66
C GLY A 175 -5.53 -28.50 -1.37
N ALA A 176 -5.87 -27.20 -1.30
CA ALA A 176 -5.74 -26.38 -0.10
C ALA A 176 -7.07 -25.70 0.31
N GLY A 177 -8.11 -25.82 -0.51
CA GLY A 177 -9.43 -25.25 -0.22
C GLY A 177 -10.13 -25.97 0.92
N ILE A 178 -10.76 -25.20 1.82
CA ILE A 178 -11.55 -25.72 2.94
C ILE A 178 -13.03 -25.74 2.52
N PHE A 179 -13.66 -26.92 2.60
CA PHE A 179 -15.07 -27.05 2.25
C PHE A 179 -15.97 -26.19 3.17
N GLY A 180 -16.85 -25.41 2.57
CA GLY A 180 -17.73 -24.49 3.29
C GLY A 180 -17.14 -23.09 3.56
N THR A 181 -15.84 -22.88 3.33
CA THR A 181 -15.16 -21.58 3.55
C THR A 181 -14.55 -21.02 2.26
N SER A 182 -13.95 -21.90 1.45
CA SER A 182 -13.26 -21.45 0.22
C SER A 182 -14.26 -21.24 -0.91
N LYS A 183 -14.13 -20.11 -1.61
CA LYS A 183 -15.00 -19.76 -2.75
C LYS A 183 -14.46 -20.39 -4.03
N LEU A 184 -15.21 -21.34 -4.58
CA LEU A 184 -14.90 -21.97 -5.86
C LEU A 184 -15.33 -21.07 -7.02
N GLY A 185 -14.53 -21.05 -8.11
CA GLY A 185 -14.84 -20.28 -9.31
C GLY A 185 -14.42 -18.82 -9.29
N ALA A 186 -13.73 -18.37 -8.23
CA ALA A 186 -13.07 -17.05 -8.25
C ALA A 186 -11.88 -17.08 -9.23
N THR A 187 -11.62 -15.96 -9.89
CA THR A 187 -10.46 -15.80 -10.78
C THR A 187 -9.25 -15.30 -9.97
N GLU A 188 -8.05 -15.69 -10.39
CA GLU A 188 -6.81 -15.21 -9.76
C GLU A 188 -6.63 -13.69 -9.89
N GLN A 189 -7.21 -13.10 -10.94
CA GLN A 189 -7.17 -11.67 -11.21
C GLN A 189 -8.57 -11.18 -11.58
N PRO A 190 -9.45 -10.99 -10.60
CA PRO A 190 -10.78 -10.47 -10.87
C PRO A 190 -10.71 -9.05 -11.44
N LEU A 191 -11.46 -8.83 -12.52
CA LEU A 191 -11.65 -7.53 -13.12
C LEU A 191 -12.99 -6.96 -12.66
N VAL A 192 -12.92 -5.91 -11.85
CA VAL A 192 -14.11 -5.19 -11.37
C VAL A 192 -14.36 -3.99 -12.30
N GLN A 193 -15.54 -3.91 -12.87
CA GLN A 193 -15.99 -2.74 -13.62
C GLN A 193 -16.98 -1.95 -12.77
N GLN A 194 -16.66 -0.67 -12.55
CA GLN A 194 -17.48 0.25 -11.78
C GLN A 194 -17.91 1.43 -12.66
N ASN A 195 -19.21 1.68 -12.73
CA ASN A 195 -19.73 2.88 -13.38
C ASN A 195 -19.41 4.11 -12.53
N LEU A 196 -19.06 5.18 -13.18
CA LEU A 196 -18.67 6.44 -12.56
C LEU A 196 -19.68 7.54 -12.88
N THR A 197 -19.69 8.54 -12.04
CA THR A 197 -20.46 9.78 -12.25
C THR A 197 -19.56 10.98 -12.00
N GLY A 198 -19.88 12.09 -12.62
CA GLY A 198 -19.13 13.33 -12.46
C GLY A 198 -18.33 13.72 -13.69
N SER A 199 -17.79 14.91 -13.66
CA SER A 199 -16.96 15.46 -14.74
C SER A 199 -16.06 16.57 -14.24
N GLY A 200 -14.92 16.72 -14.87
CA GLY A 200 -13.92 17.76 -14.56
C GLY A 200 -12.89 17.90 -15.68
N HIS A 201 -11.95 18.79 -15.50
CA HIS A 201 -10.84 19.01 -16.44
C HIS A 201 -9.69 18.02 -16.20
N SER A 202 -9.52 17.59 -14.94
CA SER A 202 -8.63 16.51 -14.54
C SER A 202 -9.34 15.58 -13.56
N ASN A 203 -8.76 14.41 -13.31
CA ASN A 203 -9.23 13.51 -12.25
C ASN A 203 -8.12 12.61 -11.73
N PHE A 204 -8.26 12.16 -10.49
CA PHE A 204 -7.48 11.06 -9.95
C PHE A 204 -8.38 9.95 -9.39
N PHE A 205 -7.80 8.77 -9.27
CA PHE A 205 -8.41 7.60 -8.66
C PHE A 205 -7.64 7.24 -7.40
N LYS A 206 -8.38 6.93 -6.34
CA LYS A 206 -7.84 6.40 -5.11
C LYS A 206 -8.56 5.10 -4.76
N VAL A 207 -7.82 4.03 -4.61
CA VAL A 207 -8.32 2.75 -4.13
C VAL A 207 -7.78 2.53 -2.74
N PHE A 208 -8.65 2.19 -1.80
CA PHE A 208 -8.26 1.99 -0.41
C PHE A 208 -9.06 0.88 0.24
N SER A 209 -8.46 0.20 1.21
CA SER A 209 -9.09 -0.85 2.00
C SER A 209 -8.55 -0.77 3.43
N ASN A 210 -9.39 -1.18 4.37
CA ASN A 210 -9.07 -1.31 5.78
C ASN A 210 -9.64 -2.64 6.32
N ASP A 211 -9.30 -3.73 5.64
CA ASP A 211 -9.81 -5.05 5.96
C ASP A 211 -8.80 -5.88 6.76
N THR A 212 -9.28 -6.74 7.65
CA THR A 212 -8.49 -7.71 8.43
C THR A 212 -8.40 -9.09 7.81
N ASN A 213 -9.00 -9.31 6.66
CA ASN A 213 -9.17 -10.65 6.08
C ASN A 213 -7.97 -11.19 5.34
#